data_e82f402cec2a784aecdead9df5adcb09
#
_entry.id   e82f402cec2a784aecdead9df5adcb09
#
_cell.length_a   1.000
_cell.length_b   1.000
_cell.length_c   1.000
_cell.angle_alpha   90.00
_cell.angle_beta   90.00
_cell.angle_gamma   90.00
#
_symmetry.space_group_name_H-M   'P 1'
#
loop_
_entity.id
_entity.type
_entity.pdbx_description
1 polymer ?
#
loop_
_entity_poly.entity_id
_entity_poly.type
_entity_poly.pdbx_seq_one_letter_code
_entity_poly.pdbx_strand_id
1 'polypeptide(L)'
;MSPLTSRATGDRTWLVAVAASLWGFSSLLREPLARQLPALSVVLAEHVVLVLLVSPWLIPAVRALVRSSVRTKLAVLVIGAGSSALATTLFTAAFRLGDPITPQVLQKLQPVLALVLAAVLLGERVGPRFGLFAVPALVGSWLLAFPDPLAAQPRGLAAAGLAFGAAALWAAGTVLGRMVSAELSFLHVTTLRFSVGLVTLATFAAATGTPVSVPIELVPRLVLLAAIPGLLALTLYYHALRRTPASNATLAELAFPLTAALVGLTLLDGRLGTSQWVGLTLVLASVVLLALHENRSSRPAVRHPRQRVPQVAGTSGSPAGRSGSTR
;
A
#
# COMPACT_ATOMS: atom_id res chain seq x y z
N MET A 1 7.02 45.41 2.74
CA MET A 1 7.61 44.31 1.97
C MET A 1 6.83 43.05 2.29
N SER A 2 5.97 42.64 1.35
CA SER A 2 5.06 41.50 1.51
C SER A 2 5.80 40.17 1.51
N PRO A 3 5.47 39.20 2.37
CA PRO A 3 6.04 37.87 2.30
C PRO A 3 5.52 37.20 1.03
N LEU A 4 6.45 36.82 0.17
CA LEU A 4 6.21 36.02 -1.02
C LEU A 4 5.44 34.74 -0.64
N THR A 5 4.22 34.68 -1.07
CA THR A 5 3.43 33.44 -1.13
C THR A 5 4.23 32.43 -1.95
N SER A 6 4.86 31.49 -1.27
CA SER A 6 5.41 30.28 -1.89
C SER A 6 4.28 29.65 -2.71
N ARG A 7 4.36 29.78 -4.04
CA ARG A 7 3.51 29.02 -4.96
C ARG A 7 3.68 27.54 -4.61
N ALA A 8 2.67 26.95 -4.00
CA ALA A 8 2.55 25.53 -3.82
C ALA A 8 2.67 24.89 -5.22
N THR A 9 3.84 24.35 -5.54
CA THR A 9 4.06 23.57 -6.76
C THR A 9 3.08 22.39 -6.69
N GLY A 10 1.99 22.53 -7.44
CA GLY A 10 0.79 21.71 -7.59
C GLY A 10 0.72 20.44 -6.76
N ASP A 11 -0.03 20.49 -5.66
CA ASP A 11 -0.51 19.30 -4.95
C ASP A 11 -1.20 18.35 -5.95
N ARG A 12 -0.79 17.08 -5.94
CA ARG A 12 -1.28 16.03 -6.84
C ARG A 12 -2.24 15.05 -6.16
N THR A 13 -2.89 15.46 -5.08
CA THR A 13 -3.87 14.66 -4.32
C THR A 13 -4.95 14.06 -5.24
N TRP A 14 -5.46 14.84 -6.20
CA TRP A 14 -6.43 14.34 -7.17
C TRP A 14 -5.92 13.17 -8.01
N LEU A 15 -4.63 13.15 -8.35
CA LEU A 15 -4.03 12.07 -9.13
C LEU A 15 -3.86 10.79 -8.29
N VAL A 16 -3.63 10.93 -6.98
CA VAL A 16 -3.68 9.80 -6.03
C VAL A 16 -5.09 9.21 -6.00
N ALA A 17 -6.14 10.07 -5.92
CA ALA A 17 -7.53 9.62 -5.95
C ALA A 17 -7.87 8.89 -7.27
N VAL A 18 -7.42 9.40 -8.42
CA VAL A 18 -7.60 8.73 -9.72
C VAL A 18 -6.92 7.35 -9.72
N ALA A 19 -5.67 7.26 -9.30
CA ALA A 19 -4.96 5.99 -9.21
C ALA A 19 -5.66 4.98 -8.29
N ALA A 20 -6.12 5.45 -7.13
CA ALA A 20 -6.89 4.65 -6.18
C ALA A 20 -8.23 4.17 -6.78
N SER A 21 -8.94 5.03 -7.51
CA SER A 21 -10.17 4.66 -8.22
C SER A 21 -9.91 3.59 -9.29
N LEU A 22 -8.82 3.71 -10.05
CA LEU A 22 -8.43 2.68 -11.04
C LEU A 22 -8.21 1.32 -10.38
N TRP A 23 -7.62 1.28 -9.18
CA TRP A 23 -7.55 0.03 -8.40
C TRP A 23 -8.93 -0.45 -7.95
N GLY A 24 -9.82 0.46 -7.54
CA GLY A 24 -11.20 0.14 -7.18
C GLY A 24 -11.99 -0.50 -8.35
N PHE A 25 -11.75 -0.04 -9.56
CA PHE A 25 -12.32 -0.65 -10.79
C PHE A 25 -11.75 -2.04 -11.10
N SER A 26 -10.67 -2.47 -10.50
CA SER A 26 -10.05 -3.77 -10.79
C SER A 26 -11.00 -4.95 -10.60
N SER A 27 -11.96 -4.86 -9.68
CA SER A 27 -12.98 -5.91 -9.46
C SER A 27 -13.83 -6.16 -10.71
N LEU A 28 -14.21 -5.11 -11.44
CA LEU A 28 -14.96 -5.23 -12.70
C LEU A 28 -14.25 -6.10 -13.74
N LEU A 29 -12.93 -6.06 -13.75
CA LEU A 29 -12.11 -6.84 -14.69
C LEU A 29 -11.73 -8.20 -14.10
N ARG A 30 -11.34 -8.25 -12.82
CA ARG A 30 -10.78 -9.43 -12.16
C ARG A 30 -11.85 -10.47 -11.81
N GLU A 31 -12.97 -10.04 -11.26
CA GLU A 31 -14.01 -10.95 -10.79
C GLU A 31 -14.57 -11.87 -11.89
N PRO A 32 -14.95 -11.37 -13.08
CA PRO A 32 -15.40 -12.26 -14.17
C PRO A 32 -14.31 -13.22 -14.67
N LEU A 33 -13.02 -12.81 -14.63
CA LEU A 33 -11.90 -13.70 -14.95
C LEU A 33 -11.74 -14.78 -13.87
N ALA A 34 -11.82 -14.41 -12.60
CA ALA A 34 -11.70 -15.33 -11.47
C ALA A 34 -12.84 -16.35 -11.39
N ARG A 35 -14.04 -16.01 -11.90
CA ARG A 35 -15.17 -16.95 -11.98
C ARG A 35 -14.98 -18.00 -13.07
N GLN A 36 -14.31 -17.67 -14.16
CA GLN A 36 -14.17 -18.53 -15.34
C GLN A 36 -12.86 -19.31 -15.35
N LEU A 37 -11.80 -18.78 -14.74
CA LEU A 37 -10.46 -19.38 -14.77
C LEU A 37 -9.95 -19.66 -13.35
N PRO A 38 -9.03 -20.63 -13.18
CA PRO A 38 -8.27 -20.76 -11.94
C PRO A 38 -7.54 -19.45 -11.60
N ALA A 39 -7.50 -19.06 -10.33
CA ALA A 39 -6.86 -17.83 -9.89
C ALA A 39 -5.39 -17.74 -10.33
N LEU A 40 -4.67 -18.88 -10.25
CA LEU A 40 -3.28 -18.98 -10.70
C LEU A 40 -3.13 -18.66 -12.20
N SER A 41 -4.04 -19.18 -13.04
CA SER A 41 -4.02 -18.93 -14.49
C SER A 41 -4.25 -17.45 -14.81
N VAL A 42 -5.22 -16.81 -14.14
CA VAL A 42 -5.48 -15.35 -14.29
C VAL A 42 -4.23 -14.56 -13.94
N VAL A 43 -3.63 -14.83 -12.79
CA VAL A 43 -2.49 -14.04 -12.28
C VAL A 43 -1.22 -14.33 -13.08
N LEU A 44 -1.01 -15.55 -13.53
CA LEU A 44 0.09 -15.89 -14.42
C LEU A 44 -0.01 -15.12 -15.74
N ALA A 45 -1.16 -15.14 -16.38
CA ALA A 45 -1.38 -14.44 -17.65
C ALA A 45 -1.30 -12.90 -17.46
N GLU A 46 -1.82 -12.37 -16.34
CA GLU A 46 -1.64 -10.96 -15.97
C GLU A 46 -0.14 -10.60 -15.85
N HIS A 47 0.67 -11.44 -15.20
CA HIS A 47 2.12 -11.20 -15.06
C HIS A 47 2.86 -11.31 -16.39
N VAL A 48 2.43 -12.18 -17.32
CA VAL A 48 3.00 -12.20 -18.68
C VAL A 48 2.82 -10.83 -19.33
N VAL A 49 1.60 -10.27 -19.30
CA VAL A 49 1.34 -8.94 -19.89
C VAL A 49 2.15 -7.86 -19.15
N LEU A 50 2.17 -7.88 -17.81
CA LEU A 50 2.94 -6.91 -17.02
C LEU A 50 4.44 -6.96 -17.36
N VAL A 51 5.04 -8.15 -17.47
CA VAL A 51 6.46 -8.30 -17.81
C VAL A 51 6.73 -7.85 -19.24
N LEU A 52 5.84 -8.11 -20.18
CA LEU A 52 5.95 -7.57 -21.54
C LEU A 52 5.95 -6.04 -21.54
N LEU A 53 5.06 -5.42 -20.76
CA LEU A 53 4.98 -3.95 -20.66
C LEU A 53 6.22 -3.33 -20.00
N VAL A 54 6.84 -3.99 -19.01
CA VAL A 54 8.03 -3.49 -18.33
C VAL A 54 9.34 -4.05 -18.93
N SER A 55 9.29 -4.85 -19.99
CA SER A 55 10.46 -5.51 -20.60
C SER A 55 11.60 -4.56 -21.00
N PRO A 56 11.36 -3.29 -21.44
CA PRO A 56 12.45 -2.37 -21.77
C PRO A 56 13.37 -2.07 -20.57
N TRP A 57 12.85 -2.18 -19.36
CA TRP A 57 13.60 -1.92 -18.12
C TRP A 57 14.19 -3.17 -17.47
N LEU A 58 13.99 -4.37 -18.06
CA LEU A 58 14.41 -5.63 -17.46
C LEU A 58 15.93 -5.71 -17.30
N ILE A 59 16.68 -5.42 -18.37
CA ILE A 59 18.14 -5.48 -18.33
C ILE A 59 18.74 -4.47 -17.34
N PRO A 60 18.34 -3.18 -17.34
CA PRO A 60 18.77 -2.23 -16.32
C PRO A 60 18.44 -2.67 -14.90
N ALA A 61 17.23 -3.19 -14.66
CA ALA A 61 16.79 -3.65 -13.36
C ALA A 61 17.62 -4.85 -12.84
N VAL A 62 17.86 -5.84 -13.70
CA VAL A 62 18.71 -7.00 -13.34
C VAL A 62 20.15 -6.56 -13.05
N ARG A 63 20.73 -5.67 -13.85
CA ARG A 63 22.09 -5.13 -13.59
C ARG A 63 22.14 -4.40 -12.25
N ALA A 64 21.11 -3.61 -11.91
CA ALA A 64 21.03 -2.93 -10.62
C ALA A 64 20.91 -3.94 -9.46
N LEU A 65 20.09 -4.98 -9.61
CA LEU A 65 19.92 -6.04 -8.62
C LEU A 65 21.23 -6.82 -8.38
N VAL A 66 21.96 -7.17 -9.44
CA VAL A 66 23.24 -7.90 -9.31
C VAL A 66 24.25 -7.11 -8.46
N ARG A 67 24.27 -5.78 -8.61
CA ARG A 67 25.15 -4.85 -7.86
C ARG A 67 24.67 -4.54 -6.45
N SER A 68 23.44 -4.88 -6.10
CA SER A 68 22.85 -4.60 -4.79
C SER A 68 23.29 -5.60 -3.73
N SER A 69 23.03 -5.28 -2.46
CA SER A 69 23.32 -6.15 -1.31
C SER A 69 22.52 -7.47 -1.37
N VAL A 70 23.02 -8.50 -0.69
CA VAL A 70 22.32 -9.80 -0.55
C VAL A 70 20.96 -9.60 0.10
N ARG A 71 20.87 -8.69 1.09
CA ARG A 71 19.61 -8.36 1.77
C ARG A 71 18.58 -7.82 0.79
N THR A 72 18.98 -6.93 -0.13
CA THR A 72 18.11 -6.38 -1.18
C THR A 72 17.68 -7.46 -2.18
N LYS A 73 18.57 -8.37 -2.58
CA LYS A 73 18.24 -9.50 -3.46
C LYS A 73 17.17 -10.41 -2.84
N LEU A 74 17.36 -10.79 -1.58
CA LEU A 74 16.38 -11.61 -0.84
C LEU A 74 15.03 -10.88 -0.69
N ALA A 75 15.07 -9.59 -0.38
CA ALA A 75 13.84 -8.80 -0.26
C ALA A 75 13.10 -8.71 -1.60
N VAL A 76 13.79 -8.51 -2.73
CA VAL A 76 13.17 -8.51 -4.07
C VAL A 76 12.54 -9.88 -4.39
N LEU A 77 13.20 -10.97 -4.01
CA LEU A 77 12.64 -12.32 -4.16
C LEU A 77 11.33 -12.46 -3.36
N VAL A 78 11.32 -12.05 -2.10
CA VAL A 78 10.13 -12.11 -1.24
C VAL A 78 9.04 -11.18 -1.76
N ILE A 79 9.36 -9.99 -2.25
CA ILE A 79 8.40 -9.06 -2.87
C ILE A 79 7.78 -9.70 -4.13
N GLY A 80 8.58 -10.27 -5.00
CA GLY A 80 8.10 -10.86 -6.26
C GLY A 80 7.29 -12.14 -6.03
N ALA A 81 7.81 -13.09 -5.28
CA ALA A 81 7.12 -14.35 -5.00
C ALA A 81 5.94 -14.19 -4.02
N GLY A 82 6.12 -13.41 -2.96
CA GLY A 82 5.11 -13.20 -1.92
C GLY A 82 4.07 -12.15 -2.35
N SER A 83 4.51 -10.88 -2.46
CA SER A 83 3.58 -9.77 -2.67
C SER A 83 3.04 -9.66 -4.10
N SER A 84 3.81 -10.07 -5.12
CA SER A 84 3.32 -10.01 -6.50
C SER A 84 2.58 -11.30 -6.88
N ALA A 85 3.19 -12.45 -6.75
CA ALA A 85 2.61 -13.72 -7.17
C ALA A 85 1.56 -14.25 -6.19
N LEU A 86 1.99 -14.63 -4.98
CA LEU A 86 1.12 -15.32 -4.02
C LEU A 86 -0.03 -14.42 -3.54
N ALA A 87 0.25 -13.17 -3.13
CA ALA A 87 -0.79 -12.26 -2.66
C ALA A 87 -1.87 -12.02 -3.71
N THR A 88 -1.47 -11.76 -4.97
CA THR A 88 -2.43 -11.52 -6.06
C THR A 88 -3.21 -12.79 -6.39
N THR A 89 -2.62 -13.98 -6.26
CA THR A 89 -3.32 -15.27 -6.44
C THR A 89 -4.36 -15.48 -5.33
N LEU A 90 -3.99 -15.26 -4.06
CA LEU A 90 -4.92 -15.36 -2.93
C LEU A 90 -6.08 -14.36 -3.08
N PHE A 91 -5.77 -13.13 -3.43
CA PHE A 91 -6.76 -12.09 -3.67
C PHE A 91 -7.73 -12.47 -4.81
N THR A 92 -7.20 -12.96 -5.93
CA THR A 92 -8.01 -13.41 -7.06
C THR A 92 -8.87 -14.62 -6.68
N ALA A 93 -8.33 -15.55 -5.88
CA ALA A 93 -9.08 -16.70 -5.40
C ALA A 93 -10.23 -16.31 -4.46
N ALA A 94 -10.07 -15.27 -3.66
CA ALA A 94 -11.10 -14.76 -2.75
C ALA A 94 -12.40 -14.37 -3.50
N PHE A 95 -12.30 -13.80 -4.71
CA PHE A 95 -13.46 -13.47 -5.56
C PHE A 95 -14.30 -14.69 -5.97
N ARG A 96 -13.71 -15.88 -5.97
CA ARG A 96 -14.45 -17.12 -6.32
C ARG A 96 -15.30 -17.65 -5.17
N LEU A 97 -14.97 -17.26 -3.95
CA LEU A 97 -15.56 -17.82 -2.73
C LEU A 97 -16.54 -16.86 -2.05
N GLY A 98 -16.40 -15.54 -2.29
CA GLY A 98 -17.19 -14.51 -1.63
C GLY A 98 -17.83 -13.51 -2.60
N ASP A 99 -18.32 -12.43 -2.04
CA ASP A 99 -18.82 -11.28 -2.79
C ASP A 99 -17.64 -10.44 -3.35
N PRO A 100 -17.88 -9.60 -4.40
CA PRO A 100 -16.82 -8.85 -5.05
C PRO A 100 -16.29 -7.67 -4.22
N ILE A 101 -16.98 -7.25 -3.16
CA ILE A 101 -16.67 -6.09 -2.34
C ILE A 101 -15.72 -6.46 -1.20
N THR A 102 -16.03 -7.55 -0.48
CA THR A 102 -15.29 -8.00 0.71
C THR A 102 -13.78 -8.13 0.48
N PRO A 103 -13.25 -8.79 -0.57
CA PRO A 103 -11.82 -8.87 -0.79
C PRO A 103 -11.16 -7.50 -0.96
N GLN A 104 -11.83 -6.58 -1.66
CA GLN A 104 -11.34 -5.23 -1.92
C GLN A 104 -11.25 -4.38 -0.65
N VAL A 105 -12.23 -4.49 0.24
CA VAL A 105 -12.24 -3.71 1.48
C VAL A 105 -11.31 -4.32 2.52
N LEU A 106 -11.25 -5.65 2.64
CA LEU A 106 -10.30 -6.33 3.54
C LEU A 106 -8.83 -6.01 3.21
N GLN A 107 -8.52 -5.73 1.95
CA GLN A 107 -7.20 -5.22 1.56
C GLN A 107 -6.84 -3.92 2.30
N LYS A 108 -7.81 -3.12 2.74
CA LYS A 108 -7.57 -1.89 3.50
C LYS A 108 -7.07 -2.12 4.93
N LEU A 109 -6.98 -3.35 5.40
CA LEU A 109 -6.20 -3.72 6.58
C LEU A 109 -4.68 -3.64 6.36
N GLN A 110 -4.23 -3.54 5.11
CA GLN A 110 -2.80 -3.48 4.77
C GLN A 110 -2.00 -2.45 5.58
N PRO A 111 -2.44 -1.20 5.81
CA PRO A 111 -1.71 -0.25 6.66
C PRO A 111 -1.56 -0.72 8.10
N VAL A 112 -2.61 -1.31 8.69
CA VAL A 112 -2.56 -1.88 10.04
C VAL A 112 -1.54 -3.00 10.13
N LEU A 113 -1.58 -3.92 9.16
CA LEU A 113 -0.65 -5.04 9.05
C LEU A 113 0.79 -4.58 8.78
N ALA A 114 0.97 -3.53 7.96
CA ALA A 114 2.29 -2.96 7.67
C ALA A 114 2.96 -2.38 8.92
N LEU A 115 2.19 -1.73 9.80
CA LEU A 115 2.71 -1.24 11.08
C LEU A 115 3.14 -2.37 12.01
N VAL A 116 2.32 -3.40 12.13
CA VAL A 116 2.67 -4.60 12.92
C VAL A 116 3.95 -5.24 12.37
N LEU A 117 4.03 -5.43 11.06
CA LEU A 117 5.20 -6.01 10.41
C LEU A 117 6.44 -5.12 10.51
N ALA A 118 6.31 -3.80 10.42
CA ALA A 118 7.42 -2.86 10.63
C ALA A 118 7.94 -2.95 12.08
N ALA A 119 7.05 -3.08 13.06
CA ALA A 119 7.46 -3.30 14.44
C ALA A 119 8.23 -4.61 14.62
N VAL A 120 7.75 -5.70 14.03
CA VAL A 120 8.38 -7.03 14.17
C VAL A 120 9.68 -7.15 13.37
N LEU A 121 9.68 -6.68 12.11
CA LEU A 121 10.82 -6.88 11.18
C LEU A 121 11.89 -5.79 11.27
N LEU A 122 11.49 -4.56 11.60
CA LEU A 122 12.40 -3.40 11.64
C LEU A 122 12.64 -2.91 13.08
N GLY A 123 11.97 -3.47 14.08
CA GLY A 123 12.07 -3.04 15.47
C GLY A 123 11.43 -1.66 15.71
N GLU A 124 10.56 -1.19 14.81
CA GLU A 124 9.86 0.08 14.97
C GLU A 124 8.88 -0.02 16.15
N ARG A 125 8.80 1.04 16.97
CA ARG A 125 7.88 1.05 18.11
C ARG A 125 6.48 1.44 17.66
N VAL A 126 5.53 0.54 17.85
CA VAL A 126 4.11 0.84 17.66
C VAL A 126 3.63 1.72 18.82
N GLY A 127 3.00 2.84 18.50
CA GLY A 127 2.50 3.76 19.52
C GLY A 127 1.42 3.10 20.40
N PRO A 128 1.30 3.49 21.68
CA PRO A 128 0.37 2.85 22.64
C PRO A 128 -1.11 2.98 22.22
N ARG A 129 -1.42 3.92 21.34
CA ARG A 129 -2.79 4.16 20.82
C ARG A 129 -3.13 3.32 19.58
N PHE A 130 -2.19 2.54 19.06
CA PHE A 130 -2.42 1.71 17.86
C PHE A 130 -3.62 0.79 18.01
N GLY A 131 -3.80 0.17 19.18
CA GLY A 131 -4.95 -0.70 19.48
C GLY A 131 -6.31 -0.03 19.29
N LEU A 132 -6.40 1.30 19.51
CA LEU A 132 -7.65 2.07 19.30
C LEU A 132 -8.10 2.09 17.85
N PHE A 133 -7.18 1.88 16.91
CA PHE A 133 -7.46 1.85 15.47
C PHE A 133 -7.50 0.42 14.93
N ALA A 134 -6.62 -0.44 15.42
CA ALA A 134 -6.53 -1.83 14.96
C ALA A 134 -7.75 -2.67 15.37
N VAL A 135 -8.23 -2.54 16.59
CA VAL A 135 -9.38 -3.30 17.08
C VAL A 135 -10.66 -2.99 16.30
N PRO A 136 -11.09 -1.72 16.12
CA PRO A 136 -12.25 -1.43 15.29
C PRO A 136 -12.07 -1.85 13.82
N ALA A 137 -10.85 -1.76 13.27
CA ALA A 137 -10.58 -2.25 11.91
C ALA A 137 -10.78 -3.77 11.79
N LEU A 138 -10.33 -4.55 12.78
CA LEU A 138 -10.52 -6.00 12.80
C LEU A 138 -11.99 -6.38 13.01
N VAL A 139 -12.70 -5.71 13.94
CA VAL A 139 -14.13 -5.90 14.15
C VAL A 139 -14.91 -5.55 12.90
N GLY A 140 -14.62 -4.39 12.29
CA GLY A 140 -15.24 -3.98 11.03
C GLY A 140 -15.00 -4.96 9.89
N SER A 141 -13.81 -5.55 9.82
CA SER A 141 -13.47 -6.58 8.83
C SER A 141 -14.27 -7.86 9.02
N TRP A 142 -14.49 -8.27 10.26
CA TRP A 142 -15.35 -9.40 10.59
C TRP A 142 -16.81 -9.14 10.17
N LEU A 143 -17.38 -7.99 10.57
CA LEU A 143 -18.75 -7.61 10.19
C LEU A 143 -18.93 -7.52 8.67
N LEU A 144 -17.91 -7.06 7.96
CA LEU A 144 -17.93 -6.97 6.49
C LEU A 144 -17.85 -8.35 5.83
N ALA A 145 -17.02 -9.25 6.36
CA ALA A 145 -16.82 -10.57 5.79
C ALA A 145 -18.06 -11.47 5.89
N PHE A 146 -18.95 -11.21 6.87
CA PHE A 146 -20.10 -12.06 7.15
C PHE A 146 -21.39 -11.23 7.21
N PRO A 147 -22.37 -11.51 6.30
CA PRO A 147 -23.71 -10.92 6.38
C PRO A 147 -24.41 -11.23 7.71
N ASP A 148 -24.23 -12.45 8.23
CA ASP A 148 -24.56 -12.85 9.59
C ASP A 148 -23.27 -13.10 10.39
N PRO A 149 -22.83 -12.14 11.23
CA PRO A 149 -21.58 -12.23 11.97
C PRO A 149 -21.53 -13.35 13.01
N LEU A 150 -22.68 -13.88 13.43
CA LEU A 150 -22.80 -14.97 14.42
C LEU A 150 -22.88 -16.35 13.77
N ALA A 151 -23.21 -16.42 12.47
CA ALA A 151 -23.33 -17.64 11.70
C ALA A 151 -22.33 -17.66 10.51
N ALA A 152 -21.04 -17.51 10.81
CA ALA A 152 -19.99 -17.49 9.81
C ALA A 152 -19.91 -18.79 9.04
N GLN A 153 -20.17 -18.75 7.74
CA GLN A 153 -20.10 -19.92 6.85
C GLN A 153 -18.64 -20.25 6.51
N PRO A 154 -18.25 -21.55 6.40
CA PRO A 154 -16.88 -21.96 6.07
C PRO A 154 -16.35 -21.33 4.77
N ARG A 155 -17.22 -21.18 3.76
CA ARG A 155 -16.86 -20.54 2.48
C ARG A 155 -16.50 -19.06 2.65
N GLY A 156 -17.26 -18.31 3.47
CA GLY A 156 -16.96 -16.92 3.79
C GLY A 156 -15.68 -16.77 4.59
N LEU A 157 -15.43 -17.68 5.56
CA LEU A 157 -14.17 -17.74 6.30
C LEU A 157 -12.97 -17.94 5.37
N ALA A 158 -13.09 -18.87 4.39
CA ALA A 158 -12.06 -19.11 3.42
C ALA A 158 -11.80 -17.86 2.55
N ALA A 159 -12.84 -17.20 2.04
CA ALA A 159 -12.72 -15.97 1.26
C ALA A 159 -12.04 -14.84 2.06
N ALA A 160 -12.48 -14.62 3.30
CA ALA A 160 -11.90 -13.64 4.20
C ALA A 160 -10.43 -13.95 4.53
N GLY A 161 -10.11 -15.22 4.80
CA GLY A 161 -8.75 -15.69 5.06
C GLY A 161 -7.81 -15.46 3.87
N LEU A 162 -8.25 -15.75 2.66
CA LEU A 162 -7.49 -15.50 1.44
C LEU A 162 -7.24 -13.99 1.24
N ALA A 163 -8.26 -13.15 1.42
CA ALA A 163 -8.14 -11.70 1.29
C ALA A 163 -7.22 -11.11 2.38
N PHE A 164 -7.33 -11.57 3.61
CA PHE A 164 -6.45 -11.17 4.71
C PHE A 164 -5.00 -11.59 4.46
N GLY A 165 -4.77 -12.84 4.02
CA GLY A 165 -3.45 -13.33 3.64
C GLY A 165 -2.82 -12.50 2.52
N ALA A 166 -3.60 -12.12 1.51
CA ALA A 166 -3.16 -11.21 0.46
C ALA A 166 -2.76 -9.84 1.03
N ALA A 167 -3.59 -9.24 1.91
CA ALA A 167 -3.30 -7.97 2.56
C ALA A 167 -2.01 -8.03 3.40
N ALA A 168 -1.78 -9.13 4.12
CA ALA A 168 -0.57 -9.34 4.91
C ALA A 168 0.69 -9.42 4.04
N LEU A 169 0.63 -10.15 2.92
CA LEU A 169 1.74 -10.25 1.97
C LEU A 169 2.02 -8.91 1.27
N TRP A 170 0.99 -8.14 0.92
CA TRP A 170 1.19 -6.79 0.38
C TRP A 170 1.76 -5.83 1.42
N ALA A 171 1.33 -5.95 2.69
CA ALA A 171 1.91 -5.20 3.79
C ALA A 171 3.41 -5.51 3.96
N ALA A 172 3.79 -6.79 3.94
CA ALA A 172 5.18 -7.21 3.94
C ALA A 172 5.97 -6.64 2.75
N GLY A 173 5.37 -6.67 1.55
CA GLY A 173 5.94 -6.06 0.36
C GLY A 173 6.15 -4.56 0.48
N THR A 174 5.25 -3.85 1.16
CA THR A 174 5.40 -2.41 1.44
C THR A 174 6.58 -2.14 2.37
N VAL A 175 6.71 -2.89 3.45
CA VAL A 175 7.82 -2.76 4.41
C VAL A 175 9.17 -3.09 3.75
N LEU A 176 9.25 -4.21 3.02
CA LEU A 176 10.44 -4.59 2.27
C LEU A 176 10.74 -3.62 1.12
N GLY A 177 9.70 -3.11 0.45
CA GLY A 177 9.82 -2.11 -0.61
C GLY A 177 10.49 -0.83 -0.12
N ARG A 178 10.17 -0.35 1.09
CA ARG A 178 10.87 0.77 1.73
C ARG A 178 12.36 0.49 1.91
N MET A 179 12.69 -0.72 2.35
CA MET A 179 14.08 -1.13 2.56
C MET A 179 14.88 -1.17 1.24
N VAL A 180 14.34 -1.77 0.20
CA VAL A 180 15.05 -1.90 -1.09
C VAL A 180 15.14 -0.58 -1.86
N SER A 181 14.28 0.40 -1.56
CA SER A 181 14.30 1.73 -2.19
C SER A 181 15.56 2.54 -1.89
N ALA A 182 16.37 2.10 -0.93
CA ALA A 182 17.69 2.69 -0.67
C ALA A 182 18.70 2.35 -1.78
N GLU A 183 18.56 1.22 -2.45
CA GLU A 183 19.49 0.73 -3.46
C GLU A 183 18.90 0.67 -4.87
N LEU A 184 17.58 0.50 -5.00
CA LEU A 184 16.89 0.31 -6.27
C LEU A 184 15.85 1.41 -6.52
N SER A 185 15.78 1.89 -7.76
CA SER A 185 14.72 2.82 -8.16
C SER A 185 13.35 2.12 -8.15
N PHE A 186 12.27 2.90 -8.01
CA PHE A 186 10.90 2.39 -8.11
C PHE A 186 10.68 1.53 -9.37
N LEU A 187 11.17 1.99 -10.51
CA LEU A 187 11.01 1.29 -11.79
C LEU A 187 11.75 -0.06 -11.79
N HIS A 188 12.94 -0.12 -11.21
CA HIS A 188 13.68 -1.38 -11.06
C HIS A 188 12.93 -2.34 -10.13
N VAL A 189 12.43 -1.87 -8.97
CA VAL A 189 11.65 -2.71 -8.05
C VAL A 189 10.39 -3.23 -8.73
N THR A 190 9.65 -2.37 -9.46
CA THR A 190 8.43 -2.76 -10.18
C THR A 190 8.70 -3.81 -11.24
N THR A 191 9.75 -3.62 -12.05
CA THR A 191 10.15 -4.59 -13.09
C THR A 191 10.55 -5.92 -12.46
N LEU A 192 11.39 -5.91 -11.44
CA LEU A 192 11.87 -7.12 -10.79
C LEU A 192 10.76 -7.88 -10.07
N ARG A 193 9.83 -7.18 -9.38
CA ARG A 193 8.72 -7.84 -8.70
C ARG A 193 7.81 -8.60 -9.67
N PHE A 194 7.50 -8.01 -10.84
CA PHE A 194 6.69 -8.70 -11.84
C PHE A 194 7.44 -9.85 -12.50
N SER A 195 8.74 -9.68 -12.77
CA SER A 195 9.56 -10.75 -13.38
C SER A 195 9.75 -11.94 -12.44
N VAL A 196 10.09 -11.69 -11.17
CA VAL A 196 10.19 -12.75 -10.15
C VAL A 196 8.81 -13.37 -9.92
N GLY A 197 7.75 -12.56 -9.86
CA GLY A 197 6.37 -13.03 -9.77
C GLY A 197 6.00 -13.97 -10.91
N LEU A 198 6.31 -13.60 -12.14
CA LEU A 198 6.08 -14.44 -13.33
C LEU A 198 6.78 -15.79 -13.22
N VAL A 199 8.08 -15.80 -12.87
CA VAL A 199 8.84 -17.04 -12.70
C VAL A 199 8.22 -17.92 -11.60
N THR A 200 7.85 -17.32 -10.47
CA THR A 200 7.22 -18.03 -9.35
C THR A 200 5.88 -18.66 -9.78
N LEU A 201 5.03 -17.89 -10.47
CA LEU A 201 3.72 -18.36 -10.94
C LEU A 201 3.87 -19.48 -11.99
N ALA A 202 4.80 -19.30 -12.94
CA ALA A 202 5.05 -20.32 -13.96
C ALA A 202 5.57 -21.62 -13.35
N THR A 203 6.49 -21.54 -12.39
CA THR A 203 7.00 -22.71 -11.66
C THR A 203 5.87 -23.41 -10.90
N PHE A 204 5.00 -22.63 -10.21
CA PHE A 204 3.90 -23.21 -9.45
C PHE A 204 2.82 -23.80 -10.36
N ALA A 205 2.50 -23.15 -11.49
CA ALA A 205 1.58 -23.69 -12.49
C ALA A 205 2.09 -25.01 -13.09
N ALA A 206 3.37 -25.08 -13.42
CA ALA A 206 3.98 -26.31 -13.92
C ALA A 206 3.96 -27.44 -12.88
N ALA A 207 4.28 -27.11 -11.61
CA ALA A 207 4.29 -28.09 -10.52
C ALA A 207 2.90 -28.65 -10.17
N THR A 208 1.86 -27.82 -10.35
CA THR A 208 0.46 -28.20 -10.01
C THR A 208 -0.34 -28.70 -11.23
N GLY A 209 0.22 -28.67 -12.43
CA GLY A 209 -0.50 -28.97 -13.67
C GLY A 209 -1.65 -28.01 -13.97
N THR A 210 -1.59 -26.77 -13.42
CA THR A 210 -2.67 -25.81 -13.62
C THR A 210 -2.69 -25.34 -15.08
N PRO A 211 -3.86 -25.33 -15.76
CA PRO A 211 -3.95 -24.86 -17.13
C PRO A 211 -3.53 -23.42 -17.28
N VAL A 212 -2.65 -23.12 -18.23
CA VAL A 212 -2.16 -21.76 -18.52
C VAL A 212 -2.88 -21.10 -19.71
N SER A 213 -3.77 -21.84 -20.38
CA SER A 213 -4.54 -21.33 -21.52
C SER A 213 -5.59 -20.32 -21.05
N VAL A 214 -5.66 -19.20 -21.74
CA VAL A 214 -6.71 -18.18 -21.57
C VAL A 214 -7.52 -18.13 -22.85
N PRO A 215 -8.86 -18.31 -22.79
CA PRO A 215 -9.73 -18.13 -23.94
C PRO A 215 -9.53 -16.75 -24.57
N ILE A 216 -9.53 -16.70 -25.92
CA ILE A 216 -9.24 -15.49 -26.67
C ILE A 216 -10.21 -14.34 -26.32
N GLU A 217 -11.44 -14.67 -25.97
CA GLU A 217 -12.49 -13.73 -25.58
C GLU A 217 -12.16 -12.99 -24.27
N LEU A 218 -11.37 -13.61 -23.40
CA LEU A 218 -10.95 -13.06 -22.11
C LEU A 218 -9.66 -12.26 -22.17
N VAL A 219 -8.89 -12.41 -23.25
CA VAL A 219 -7.60 -11.71 -23.42
C VAL A 219 -7.73 -10.20 -23.34
N PRO A 220 -8.70 -9.52 -24.00
CA PRO A 220 -8.83 -8.07 -23.89
C PRO A 220 -9.05 -7.60 -22.44
N ARG A 221 -9.88 -8.33 -21.66
CA ARG A 221 -10.14 -8.02 -20.25
C ARG A 221 -8.88 -8.21 -19.40
N LEU A 222 -8.11 -9.25 -19.67
CA LEU A 222 -6.85 -9.53 -19.00
C LEU A 222 -5.80 -8.45 -19.28
N VAL A 223 -5.68 -8.03 -20.53
CA VAL A 223 -4.77 -6.95 -20.93
C VAL A 223 -5.16 -5.63 -20.24
N LEU A 224 -6.46 -5.31 -20.20
CA LEU A 224 -6.96 -4.13 -19.49
C LEU A 224 -6.67 -4.22 -17.97
N LEU A 225 -6.83 -5.40 -17.37
CA LEU A 225 -6.52 -5.65 -15.95
C LEU A 225 -5.03 -5.41 -15.65
N ALA A 226 -4.14 -5.92 -16.50
CA ALA A 226 -2.71 -5.71 -16.35
C ALA A 226 -2.29 -4.26 -16.61
N ALA A 227 -2.80 -3.66 -17.69
CA ALA A 227 -2.37 -2.33 -18.11
C ALA A 227 -2.92 -1.22 -17.21
N ILE A 228 -4.21 -1.26 -16.84
CA ILE A 228 -4.87 -0.16 -16.13
C ILE A 228 -4.65 -0.26 -14.62
N PRO A 229 -5.26 -1.20 -13.87
CA PRO A 229 -5.01 -1.27 -12.42
C PRO A 229 -3.62 -1.83 -12.09
N GLY A 230 -3.04 -2.70 -12.94
CA GLY A 230 -1.74 -3.30 -12.71
C GLY A 230 -0.57 -2.32 -12.86
N LEU A 231 -0.46 -1.62 -13.97
CA LEU A 231 0.70 -0.77 -14.28
C LEU A 231 0.39 0.72 -14.24
N LEU A 232 -0.68 1.18 -14.92
CA LEU A 232 -1.00 2.60 -15.02
C LEU A 232 -1.32 3.20 -13.65
N ALA A 233 -2.22 2.57 -12.89
CA ALA A 233 -2.60 3.05 -11.55
C ALA A 233 -1.39 3.12 -10.62
N LEU A 234 -0.54 2.10 -10.63
CA LEU A 234 0.68 2.06 -9.84
C LEU A 234 1.63 3.21 -10.21
N THR A 235 1.83 3.45 -11.50
CA THR A 235 2.70 4.52 -12.01
C THR A 235 2.16 5.90 -11.65
N LEU A 236 0.87 6.14 -11.84
CA LEU A 236 0.20 7.39 -11.46
C LEU A 236 0.31 7.65 -9.97
N TYR A 237 0.05 6.63 -9.14
CA TYR A 237 0.12 6.71 -7.70
C TYR A 237 1.50 7.17 -7.22
N TYR A 238 2.57 6.49 -7.65
CA TYR A 238 3.92 6.85 -7.22
C TYR A 238 4.39 8.19 -7.81
N HIS A 239 3.94 8.53 -9.02
CA HIS A 239 4.23 9.85 -9.59
C HIS A 239 3.57 10.98 -8.78
N ALA A 240 2.33 10.77 -8.35
CA ALA A 240 1.60 11.73 -7.53
C ALA A 240 2.18 11.84 -6.11
N LEU A 241 2.51 10.70 -5.50
CA LEU A 241 2.95 10.61 -4.11
C LEU A 241 4.20 11.45 -3.82
N ARG A 242 5.06 11.67 -4.82
CA ARG A 242 6.25 12.52 -4.70
C ARG A 242 5.93 14.00 -4.39
N ARG A 243 4.69 14.45 -4.66
CA ARG A 243 4.24 15.85 -4.51
C ARG A 243 2.96 15.98 -3.69
N THR A 244 2.52 14.91 -3.06
CA THR A 244 1.29 14.87 -2.25
C THR A 244 1.68 14.68 -0.79
N PRO A 245 1.23 15.55 0.13
CA PRO A 245 1.40 15.34 1.56
C PRO A 245 0.80 13.99 1.98
N ALA A 246 1.44 13.28 2.91
CA ALA A 246 1.02 11.94 3.32
C ALA A 246 -0.43 11.90 3.82
N SER A 247 -0.87 12.92 4.58
CA SER A 247 -2.26 13.06 5.03
C SER A 247 -3.26 13.13 3.89
N ASN A 248 -2.93 13.93 2.85
CA ASN A 248 -3.79 14.09 1.68
C ASN A 248 -3.81 12.81 0.83
N ALA A 249 -2.66 12.14 0.70
CA ALA A 249 -2.58 10.86 -0.01
C ALA A 249 -3.49 9.81 0.64
N THR A 250 -3.44 9.69 1.97
CA THR A 250 -4.29 8.73 2.71
C THR A 250 -5.79 9.01 2.53
N LEU A 251 -6.19 10.29 2.55
CA LEU A 251 -7.58 10.66 2.29
C LEU A 251 -7.98 10.37 0.84
N ALA A 252 -7.10 10.65 -0.11
CA ALA A 252 -7.33 10.38 -1.53
C ALA A 252 -7.44 8.87 -1.82
N GLU A 253 -6.71 8.02 -1.08
CA GLU A 253 -6.81 6.56 -1.20
C GLU A 253 -8.17 5.98 -0.80
N LEU A 254 -9.04 6.73 -0.11
CA LEU A 254 -10.43 6.34 0.13
C LEU A 254 -11.24 6.20 -1.16
N ALA A 255 -10.80 6.83 -2.25
CA ALA A 255 -11.41 6.63 -3.56
C ALA A 255 -11.39 5.15 -3.98
N PHE A 256 -10.39 4.35 -3.54
CA PHE A 256 -10.33 2.92 -3.83
C PHE A 256 -11.54 2.14 -3.27
N PRO A 257 -11.79 2.06 -1.95
CA PRO A 257 -12.90 1.27 -1.41
C PRO A 257 -14.26 1.85 -1.80
N LEU A 258 -14.37 3.16 -1.97
CA LEU A 258 -15.62 3.79 -2.47
C LEU A 258 -15.91 3.35 -3.90
N THR A 259 -14.92 3.37 -4.79
CA THR A 259 -15.08 2.90 -6.17
C THR A 259 -15.34 1.40 -6.21
N ALA A 260 -14.63 0.60 -5.39
CA ALA A 260 -14.83 -0.84 -5.31
C ALA A 260 -16.26 -1.20 -4.84
N ALA A 261 -16.77 -0.50 -3.82
CA ALA A 261 -18.14 -0.68 -3.35
C ALA A 261 -19.16 -0.26 -4.43
N LEU A 262 -18.95 0.89 -5.08
CA LEU A 262 -19.81 1.35 -6.17
C LEU A 262 -19.87 0.32 -7.31
N VAL A 263 -18.72 -0.11 -7.80
CA VAL A 263 -18.62 -1.14 -8.87
C VAL A 263 -19.27 -2.45 -8.43
N GLY A 264 -18.98 -2.90 -7.20
CA GLY A 264 -19.54 -4.12 -6.66
C GLY A 264 -21.07 -4.10 -6.60
N LEU A 265 -21.64 -2.99 -6.11
CA LEU A 265 -23.08 -2.84 -5.93
C LEU A 265 -23.84 -2.58 -7.24
N THR A 266 -23.23 -1.84 -8.20
CA THR A 266 -23.95 -1.38 -9.39
C THR A 266 -23.67 -2.21 -10.64
N LEU A 267 -22.48 -2.83 -10.75
CA LEU A 267 -22.02 -3.51 -11.96
C LEU A 267 -21.73 -5.02 -11.77
N LEU A 268 -21.64 -5.48 -10.52
CA LEU A 268 -21.32 -6.87 -10.20
C LEU A 268 -22.42 -7.56 -9.35
N ASP A 269 -23.61 -6.96 -9.27
CA ASP A 269 -24.77 -7.50 -8.52
C ASP A 269 -24.46 -7.78 -7.03
N GLY A 270 -23.44 -7.14 -6.49
CA GLY A 270 -23.07 -7.24 -5.08
C GLY A 270 -24.16 -6.66 -4.18
N ARG A 271 -24.36 -7.29 -3.02
CA ARG A 271 -25.31 -6.81 -2.00
C ARG A 271 -24.62 -6.77 -0.65
N LEU A 272 -24.79 -5.67 0.07
CA LEU A 272 -24.30 -5.55 1.43
C LEU A 272 -25.48 -5.50 2.40
N GLY A 273 -25.45 -6.38 3.40
CA GLY A 273 -26.35 -6.33 4.54
C GLY A 273 -26.00 -5.21 5.51
N THR A 274 -26.87 -4.94 6.49
CA THR A 274 -26.66 -3.88 7.48
C THR A 274 -25.35 -4.05 8.26
N SER A 275 -25.02 -5.28 8.70
CA SER A 275 -23.76 -5.60 9.37
C SER A 275 -22.55 -5.27 8.53
N GLN A 276 -22.61 -5.58 7.23
CA GLN A 276 -21.53 -5.31 6.29
C GLN A 276 -21.34 -3.81 6.02
N TRP A 277 -22.42 -3.02 5.98
CA TRP A 277 -22.33 -1.56 5.91
C TRP A 277 -21.66 -0.96 7.15
N VAL A 278 -22.02 -1.44 8.35
CA VAL A 278 -21.34 -1.06 9.59
C VAL A 278 -19.87 -1.45 9.55
N GLY A 279 -19.56 -2.67 9.09
CA GLY A 279 -18.20 -3.17 8.93
C GLY A 279 -17.36 -2.30 7.99
N LEU A 280 -17.90 -1.98 6.81
CA LEU A 280 -17.27 -1.08 5.85
C LEU A 280 -16.92 0.27 6.47
N THR A 281 -17.88 0.88 7.15
CA THR A 281 -17.70 2.17 7.81
C THR A 281 -16.63 2.12 8.90
N LEU A 282 -16.62 1.07 9.73
CA LEU A 282 -15.61 0.89 10.78
C LEU A 282 -14.21 0.72 10.20
N VAL A 283 -14.02 -0.10 9.16
CA VAL A 283 -12.72 -0.27 8.51
C VAL A 283 -12.22 1.05 7.96
N LEU A 284 -13.05 1.75 7.19
CA LEU A 284 -12.67 3.02 6.58
C LEU A 284 -12.33 4.09 7.63
N ALA A 285 -13.18 4.25 8.64
CA ALA A 285 -12.94 5.21 9.72
C ALA A 285 -11.65 4.88 10.48
N SER A 286 -11.40 3.60 10.79
CA SER A 286 -10.21 3.16 11.51
C SER A 286 -8.93 3.45 10.74
N VAL A 287 -8.90 3.16 9.44
CA VAL A 287 -7.74 3.40 8.57
C VAL A 287 -7.46 4.90 8.45
N VAL A 288 -8.50 5.71 8.25
CA VAL A 288 -8.37 7.18 8.16
C VAL A 288 -7.84 7.76 9.48
N LEU A 289 -8.45 7.39 10.59
CA LEU A 289 -8.06 7.91 11.90
C LEU A 289 -6.63 7.50 12.26
N LEU A 290 -6.24 6.25 11.95
CA LEU A 290 -4.86 5.79 12.12
C LEU A 290 -3.87 6.65 11.31
N ALA A 291 -4.13 6.85 10.04
CA ALA A 291 -3.27 7.64 9.17
C ALA A 291 -3.17 9.12 9.61
N LEU A 292 -4.29 9.72 10.05
CA LEU A 292 -4.29 11.07 10.60
C LEU A 292 -3.53 11.16 11.92
N HIS A 293 -3.62 10.12 12.76
CA HIS A 293 -2.87 10.06 14.02
C HIS A 293 -1.36 9.99 13.79
N GLU A 294 -0.91 9.13 12.88
CA GLU A 294 0.50 9.00 12.53
C GLU A 294 1.09 10.28 11.94
N ASN A 295 0.36 10.93 11.05
CA ASN A 295 0.77 12.22 10.48
C ASN A 295 0.94 13.32 11.54
N ARG A 296 0.10 13.33 12.60
CA ARG A 296 0.26 14.27 13.72
C ARG A 296 1.49 13.96 14.56
N SER A 297 1.76 12.69 14.78
CA SER A 297 2.90 12.21 15.58
C SER A 297 4.24 12.44 14.88
N SER A 298 4.26 12.45 13.55
CA SER A 298 5.46 12.64 12.72
C SER A 298 5.83 14.10 12.48
N ARG A 299 5.01 15.07 12.89
CA ARG A 299 5.35 16.51 12.79
C ARG A 299 6.40 16.85 13.85
N PRO A 300 7.59 17.38 13.46
CA PRO A 300 8.56 17.85 14.44
C PRO A 300 7.90 18.92 15.30
N ALA A 301 8.02 18.81 16.63
CA ALA A 301 7.63 19.88 17.52
C ALA A 301 8.40 21.13 17.11
N VAL A 302 7.68 22.17 16.68
CA VAL A 302 8.26 23.48 16.40
C VAL A 302 8.89 23.95 17.70
N ARG A 303 10.20 23.74 17.84
CA ARG A 303 10.95 24.35 18.92
C ARG A 303 10.88 25.85 18.69
N HIS A 304 9.99 26.53 19.41
CA HIS A 304 10.08 27.98 19.54
C HIS A 304 11.51 28.28 20.00
N PRO A 305 12.26 29.10 19.25
CA PRO A 305 13.55 29.59 19.75
C PRO A 305 13.27 30.27 21.08
N ARG A 306 13.83 29.72 22.17
CA ARG A 306 13.84 30.43 23.44
C ARG A 306 14.48 31.79 23.15
N GLN A 307 13.71 32.85 23.20
CA GLN A 307 14.22 34.22 23.20
C GLN A 307 15.26 34.28 24.31
N ARG A 308 16.51 34.35 23.93
CA ARG A 308 17.57 34.74 24.86
C ARG A 308 17.22 36.16 25.29
N VAL A 309 16.72 36.29 26.48
CA VAL A 309 16.67 37.61 27.15
C VAL A 309 18.12 38.14 27.19
N PRO A 310 18.42 39.32 26.64
CA PRO A 310 19.74 39.88 26.76
C PRO A 310 20.00 40.14 28.25
N GLN A 311 21.02 39.51 28.82
CA GLN A 311 21.55 39.93 30.11
C GLN A 311 22.10 41.33 29.93
N VAL A 312 21.44 42.30 30.54
CA VAL A 312 21.94 43.66 30.69
C VAL A 312 23.21 43.57 31.52
N ALA A 313 24.36 43.85 30.87
CA ALA A 313 25.63 43.97 31.54
C ALA A 313 25.55 45.16 32.50
N GLY A 314 25.53 44.87 33.79
CA GLY A 314 25.65 45.86 34.84
C GLY A 314 27.03 46.51 34.78
N THR A 315 27.04 47.80 34.44
CA THR A 315 28.16 48.71 34.64
C THR A 315 28.38 48.88 36.12
N SER A 316 29.49 48.39 36.65
CA SER A 316 30.01 48.84 37.93
C SER A 316 31.46 49.33 37.73
N GLY A 317 31.66 50.57 38.14
CA GLY A 317 32.73 51.48 37.94
C GLY A 317 34.08 51.03 38.48
N SER A 318 35.04 51.65 37.89
CA SER A 318 36.43 51.92 38.38
C SER A 318 36.46 52.67 39.72
N PRO A 319 37.49 52.50 40.53
CA PRO A 319 38.56 53.44 40.39
C PRO A 319 40.02 52.97 40.66
N ALA A 320 40.90 53.57 39.93
CA ALA A 320 42.25 54.03 40.17
C ALA A 320 43.05 53.52 41.39
N GLY A 321 44.31 53.22 41.15
CA GLY A 321 45.36 53.16 42.15
C GLY A 321 46.68 52.58 41.64
N ARG A 322 47.51 53.48 41.09
CA ARG A 322 48.94 53.75 41.28
C ARG A 322 49.92 52.60 41.61
N SER A 323 50.99 52.75 40.83
CA SER A 323 52.41 52.74 41.15
C SER A 323 53.14 51.44 41.40
N GLY A 324 54.16 51.19 40.68
CA GLY A 324 55.48 51.12 41.19
C GLY A 324 56.37 50.07 40.56
N SER A 325 57.27 50.47 39.67
CA SER A 325 58.70 50.31 39.82
C SER A 325 59.33 48.90 39.71
N THR A 326 60.19 48.84 38.70
CA THR A 326 61.57 48.23 38.71
C THR A 326 61.70 46.71 38.87
N ARG A 327 62.09 45.97 37.93
CA ARG A 327 63.42 45.67 37.32
C ARG A 327 63.27 44.74 36.17
#